data_e7b654231ab3d5dba569fd984d8e8507
#
_entry.id   e7b654231ab3d5dba569fd984d8e8507
#
_cell.length_a   1.000
_cell.length_b   1.000
_cell.length_c   1.000
_cell.angle_alpha   90.00
_cell.angle_beta   90.00
_cell.angle_gamma   90.00
#
_symmetry.space_group_name_H-M   'P 1'
#
loop_
_entity.id
_entity.type
_entity.pdbx_description
1 polymer ?
#
loop_
_entity_poly.entity_id
_entity_poly.type
_entity_poly.pdbx_seq_one_letter_code
_entity_poly.pdbx_strand_id
1 'polypeptide(L)'
;QEAIQYSTVIAPLHEGFIDHNQKIGCYTDHQIFGRYHKFELKNGYAKKQAISLKQLNHLEMGDFVTHIDHGIGRFGGLQKIQVEGNAQEAIKLVYGERDILYVSIHSLHKISKYNGKDGVAPKIYKLGSGAWKKLKQKTKKRVKEIAFNLIEVYAKQRLKKGFQYA
;
A
#
# COMPACT_ATOMS: atom_id res chain seq x y z
N GLN A 1 -3.45 50.89 -2.64
CA GLN A 1 -3.50 49.43 -2.60
C GLN A 1 -4.90 49.04 -3.03
N GLU A 2 -5.04 48.46 -4.25
CA GLU A 2 -6.31 47.94 -4.73
C GLU A 2 -6.64 46.69 -3.90
N ALA A 3 -7.83 46.69 -3.31
CA ALA A 3 -8.32 45.51 -2.59
C ALA A 3 -8.67 44.43 -3.59
N ILE A 4 -8.00 43.29 -3.51
CA ILE A 4 -8.29 42.13 -4.35
C ILE A 4 -9.64 41.56 -3.93
N GLN A 5 -10.64 41.64 -4.79
CA GLN A 5 -11.92 40.97 -4.60
C GLN A 5 -11.75 39.48 -4.87
N TYR A 6 -12.08 38.64 -3.89
CA TYR A 6 -12.08 37.20 -4.03
C TYR A 6 -13.36 36.60 -3.49
N SER A 7 -13.73 35.45 -4.06
CA SER A 7 -14.82 34.62 -3.55
C SER A 7 -14.28 33.23 -3.17
N THR A 8 -14.81 32.66 -2.10
CA THR A 8 -14.42 31.32 -1.65
C THR A 8 -15.46 30.30 -2.04
N VAL A 9 -15.01 29.20 -2.65
CA VAL A 9 -15.86 28.06 -3.00
C VAL A 9 -15.26 26.81 -2.33
N ILE A 10 -16.10 26.06 -1.63
CA ILE A 10 -15.70 24.78 -1.03
C ILE A 10 -16.00 23.68 -2.05
N ALA A 11 -14.98 23.28 -2.81
CA ALA A 11 -15.08 22.16 -3.75
C ALA A 11 -13.86 21.26 -3.61
N PRO A 12 -14.04 19.91 -3.60
CA PRO A 12 -12.92 18.99 -3.57
C PRO A 12 -12.26 18.94 -4.95
N LEU A 13 -11.10 19.57 -5.10
CA LEU A 13 -10.26 19.51 -6.29
C LEU A 13 -9.08 18.58 -6.02
N HIS A 14 -8.92 17.55 -6.86
CA HIS A 14 -7.80 16.61 -6.75
C HIS A 14 -6.55 17.11 -7.48
N GLU A 15 -6.74 17.85 -8.55
CA GLU A 15 -5.66 18.38 -9.37
C GLU A 15 -6.07 19.76 -9.93
N GLY A 16 -5.13 20.69 -10.03
CA GLY A 16 -5.37 21.97 -10.63
C GLY A 16 -5.39 21.87 -12.17
N PHE A 17 -5.99 22.85 -12.80
CA PHE A 17 -6.11 22.92 -14.26
C PHE A 17 -5.96 24.37 -14.73
N ILE A 18 -5.62 24.54 -16.02
CA ILE A 18 -5.58 25.83 -16.69
C ILE A 18 -6.58 25.77 -17.85
N ASP A 19 -7.58 26.64 -17.83
CA ASP A 19 -8.50 26.85 -18.94
C ASP A 19 -8.08 28.11 -19.71
N HIS A 20 -7.55 27.91 -20.91
CA HIS A 20 -7.09 29.01 -21.77
C HIS A 20 -8.24 29.80 -22.40
N ASN A 21 -9.43 29.18 -22.55
CA ASN A 21 -10.59 29.86 -23.15
C ASN A 21 -11.22 30.85 -22.18
N GLN A 22 -11.36 30.43 -20.92
CA GLN A 22 -11.92 31.24 -19.86
C GLN A 22 -10.86 32.05 -19.09
N LYS A 23 -9.57 31.86 -19.41
CA LYS A 23 -8.41 32.48 -18.74
C LYS A 23 -8.40 32.24 -17.21
N ILE A 24 -8.78 31.03 -16.83
CA ILE A 24 -8.81 30.60 -15.42
C ILE A 24 -7.67 29.63 -15.17
N GLY A 25 -6.86 29.91 -14.14
CA GLY A 25 -5.88 28.99 -13.58
C GLY A 25 -6.30 28.52 -12.19
N CYS A 26 -6.43 27.23 -12.00
CA CYS A 26 -6.73 26.63 -10.71
C CYS A 26 -5.51 25.85 -10.21
N TYR A 27 -5.06 26.11 -9.00
CA TYR A 27 -3.94 25.44 -8.37
C TYR A 27 -4.38 24.84 -7.04
N THR A 28 -3.99 23.60 -6.78
CA THR A 28 -4.20 22.98 -5.48
C THR A 28 -3.02 23.27 -4.55
N ASP A 29 -3.25 23.18 -3.24
CA ASP A 29 -2.20 23.32 -2.22
C ASP A 29 -1.06 22.30 -2.42
N HIS A 30 -1.40 21.10 -2.89
CA HIS A 30 -0.42 20.06 -3.22
C HIS A 30 0.55 20.48 -4.33
N GLN A 31 0.04 21.18 -5.34
CA GLN A 31 0.88 21.70 -6.44
C GLN A 31 1.73 22.89 -6.01
N ILE A 32 1.14 23.80 -5.21
CA ILE A 32 1.85 25.01 -4.75
C ILE A 32 2.96 24.65 -3.75
N PHE A 33 2.71 23.72 -2.85
CA PHE A 33 3.63 23.37 -1.76
C PHE A 33 4.41 22.07 -2.01
N GLY A 34 4.29 21.44 -3.18
CA GLY A 34 4.95 20.19 -3.50
C GLY A 34 4.62 19.05 -2.53
N ARG A 35 3.42 19.08 -1.96
CA ARG A 35 2.99 18.05 -1.02
C ARG A 35 2.47 16.86 -1.78
N TYR A 36 3.02 15.67 -1.49
CA TYR A 36 2.44 14.42 -1.99
C TYR A 36 1.02 14.23 -1.45
N HIS A 37 0.12 13.73 -2.28
CA HIS A 37 -1.23 13.36 -1.88
C HIS A 37 -1.15 12.52 -0.60
N LYS A 38 -1.68 13.04 0.48
CA LYS A 38 -1.79 12.31 1.73
C LYS A 38 -2.72 11.15 1.48
N PHE A 39 -2.20 9.93 1.61
CA PHE A 39 -3.02 8.72 1.57
C PHE A 39 -4.18 8.88 2.55
N GLU A 40 -5.40 9.03 2.04
CA GLU A 40 -6.59 8.89 2.87
C GLU A 40 -6.66 7.44 3.33
N LEU A 41 -6.45 7.25 4.61
CA LEU A 41 -6.74 6.02 5.33
C LEU A 41 -8.27 5.80 5.38
N LYS A 42 -8.89 5.51 4.24
CA LYS A 42 -10.27 5.02 4.24
C LYS A 42 -10.24 3.60 4.79
N ASN A 43 -11.04 3.37 5.84
CA ASN A 43 -11.29 2.08 6.45
C ASN A 43 -11.38 0.96 5.38
N GLY A 44 -10.38 0.06 5.36
CA GLY A 44 -10.32 -1.01 4.38
C GLY A 44 -8.93 -1.37 3.85
N TYR A 45 -7.86 -1.10 4.62
CA TYR A 45 -6.48 -1.40 4.22
C TYR A 45 -6.26 -2.84 3.73
N ALA A 46 -6.95 -3.80 4.33
CA ALA A 46 -6.85 -5.20 3.93
C ALA A 46 -7.44 -5.51 2.54
N LYS A 47 -8.47 -4.76 2.12
CA LYS A 47 -9.12 -4.99 0.82
C LYS A 47 -8.45 -4.29 -0.36
N LYS A 48 -7.72 -3.18 -0.14
CA LYS A 48 -7.06 -2.43 -1.22
C LYS A 48 -5.72 -3.01 -1.66
N GLN A 49 -5.06 -3.80 -0.82
CA GLN A 49 -3.77 -4.42 -1.16
C GLN A 49 -3.91 -5.83 -1.76
N ALA A 50 -5.09 -6.44 -1.63
CA ALA A 50 -5.36 -7.72 -2.23
C ALA A 50 -5.33 -7.62 -3.77
N ILE A 51 -4.67 -8.58 -4.40
CA ILE A 51 -4.66 -8.68 -5.86
C ILE A 51 -6.08 -8.98 -6.35
N SER A 52 -6.59 -8.16 -7.26
CA SER A 52 -7.81 -8.45 -7.99
C SER A 52 -7.53 -9.46 -9.12
N LEU A 53 -8.58 -10.14 -9.62
CA LEU A 53 -8.44 -11.03 -10.78
C LEU A 53 -7.82 -10.32 -12.00
N LYS A 54 -8.14 -9.03 -12.20
CA LYS A 54 -7.53 -8.23 -13.27
C LYS A 54 -6.02 -8.05 -13.08
N GLN A 55 -5.60 -7.77 -11.84
CA GLN A 55 -4.18 -7.60 -11.52
C GLN A 55 -3.40 -8.92 -11.56
N LEU A 56 -4.06 -10.06 -11.29
CA LEU A 56 -3.45 -11.37 -11.42
C LEU A 56 -3.00 -11.65 -12.86
N ASN A 57 -3.78 -11.21 -13.85
CA ASN A 57 -3.45 -11.36 -15.27
C ASN A 57 -2.26 -10.49 -15.72
N HIS A 58 -1.86 -9.51 -14.93
CA HIS A 58 -0.68 -8.66 -15.18
C HIS A 58 0.57 -9.13 -14.43
N LEU A 59 0.48 -10.24 -13.68
CA LEU A 59 1.66 -10.83 -13.04
C LEU A 59 2.39 -11.73 -14.03
N GLU A 60 3.68 -11.52 -14.13
CA GLU A 60 4.58 -12.37 -14.91
C GLU A 60 5.20 -13.47 -14.03
N MET A 61 5.58 -14.58 -14.65
CA MET A 61 6.28 -15.65 -13.95
C MET A 61 7.59 -15.13 -13.38
N GLY A 62 7.78 -15.31 -12.06
CA GLY A 62 8.95 -14.80 -11.35
C GLY A 62 8.71 -13.52 -10.57
N ASP A 63 7.59 -12.81 -10.79
CA ASP A 63 7.21 -11.64 -10.03
C ASP A 63 7.14 -11.94 -8.53
N PHE A 64 7.58 -10.98 -7.73
CA PHE A 64 7.47 -11.10 -6.28
C PHE A 64 6.05 -10.75 -5.80
N VAL A 65 5.50 -11.66 -5.02
CA VAL A 65 4.20 -11.51 -4.38
C VAL A 65 4.30 -11.77 -2.88
N THR A 66 3.46 -11.12 -2.11
CA THR A 66 3.43 -11.27 -0.66
C THR A 66 2.16 -12.00 -0.25
N HIS A 67 2.31 -13.12 0.43
CA HIS A 67 1.21 -13.82 1.11
C HIS A 67 1.17 -13.40 2.57
N ILE A 68 -0.01 -13.07 3.09
CA ILE A 68 -0.17 -12.54 4.46
C ILE A 68 0.39 -13.47 5.53
N ASP A 69 0.29 -14.78 5.33
CA ASP A 69 0.69 -15.78 6.32
C ASP A 69 2.08 -16.38 6.06
N HIS A 70 2.50 -16.46 4.79
CA HIS A 70 3.72 -17.17 4.38
C HIS A 70 4.85 -16.25 3.91
N GLY A 71 4.58 -14.96 3.73
CA GLY A 71 5.60 -14.00 3.33
C GLY A 71 5.78 -13.88 1.83
N ILE A 72 6.98 -13.48 1.44
CA ILE A 72 7.31 -13.18 0.05
C ILE A 72 7.69 -14.45 -0.69
N GLY A 73 7.03 -14.68 -1.82
CA GLY A 73 7.32 -15.76 -2.77
C GLY A 73 7.38 -15.23 -4.20
N ARG A 74 7.69 -16.09 -5.13
CA ARG A 74 7.65 -15.80 -6.57
C ARG A 74 6.40 -16.39 -7.20
N PHE A 75 5.75 -15.62 -8.04
CA PHE A 75 4.61 -16.10 -8.83
C PHE A 75 5.07 -17.15 -9.83
N GLY A 76 4.49 -18.34 -9.77
CA GLY A 76 4.78 -19.48 -10.65
C GLY A 76 3.66 -19.81 -11.61
N GLY A 77 2.72 -18.86 -11.81
CA GLY A 77 1.58 -19.04 -12.72
C GLY A 77 0.34 -19.62 -12.07
N LEU A 78 -0.69 -19.80 -12.90
CA LEU A 78 -1.94 -20.47 -12.54
C LEU A 78 -1.85 -21.95 -12.89
N GLN A 79 -2.33 -22.80 -12.01
CA GLN A 79 -2.40 -24.24 -12.22
C GLN A 79 -3.76 -24.79 -11.79
N LYS A 80 -4.25 -25.77 -12.53
CA LYS A 80 -5.40 -26.57 -12.11
C LYS A 80 -4.91 -27.68 -11.19
N ILE A 81 -5.41 -27.72 -9.97
CA ILE A 81 -5.13 -28.77 -8.98
C ILE A 81 -6.40 -29.55 -8.69
N GLN A 82 -6.27 -30.83 -8.41
CA GLN A 82 -7.38 -31.63 -7.92
C GLN A 82 -7.38 -31.63 -6.40
N VAL A 83 -8.47 -31.17 -5.81
CA VAL A 83 -8.70 -31.18 -4.37
C VAL A 83 -9.98 -31.96 -4.12
N GLU A 84 -9.89 -33.08 -3.41
CA GLU A 84 -11.04 -33.94 -3.08
C GLU A 84 -11.89 -34.34 -4.30
N GLY A 85 -11.23 -34.64 -5.44
CA GLY A 85 -11.90 -35.02 -6.68
C GLY A 85 -12.41 -33.87 -7.54
N ASN A 86 -12.36 -32.64 -7.06
CA ASN A 86 -12.77 -31.45 -7.80
C ASN A 86 -11.56 -30.69 -8.37
N ALA A 87 -11.62 -30.35 -9.67
CA ALA A 87 -10.60 -29.50 -10.29
C ALA A 87 -10.79 -28.04 -9.85
N GLN A 88 -9.79 -27.48 -9.22
CA GLN A 88 -9.76 -26.07 -8.79
C GLN A 88 -8.59 -25.34 -9.40
N GLU A 89 -8.78 -24.09 -9.74
CA GLU A 89 -7.70 -23.20 -10.15
C GLU A 89 -6.98 -22.65 -8.91
N ALA A 90 -5.66 -22.76 -8.94
CA ALA A 90 -4.80 -22.29 -7.88
C ALA A 90 -3.62 -21.48 -8.42
N ILE A 91 -3.18 -20.54 -7.63
CA ILE A 91 -1.98 -19.76 -7.87
C ILE A 91 -0.82 -20.53 -7.28
N LYS A 92 0.18 -20.80 -8.09
CA LYS A 92 1.45 -21.38 -7.65
C LYS A 92 2.38 -20.29 -7.15
N LEU A 93 2.82 -20.39 -5.92
CA LEU A 93 3.85 -19.54 -5.34
C LEU A 93 5.08 -20.39 -5.01
N VAL A 94 6.26 -19.90 -5.40
CA VAL A 94 7.54 -20.57 -5.16
C VAL A 94 8.30 -19.80 -4.08
N TYR A 95 8.74 -20.54 -3.05
CA TYR A 95 9.50 -20.04 -1.91
C TYR A 95 10.95 -20.53 -1.91
N GLY A 96 11.69 -20.27 -0.85
CA GLY A 96 13.06 -20.75 -0.67
C GLY A 96 13.15 -22.27 -0.73
N GLU A 97 14.28 -22.78 -1.22
CA GLU A 97 14.55 -24.23 -1.40
C GLU A 97 13.56 -24.95 -2.33
N ARG A 98 12.90 -24.21 -3.24
CA ARG A 98 11.88 -24.70 -4.19
C ARG A 98 10.58 -25.18 -3.54
N ASP A 99 10.30 -24.75 -2.32
CA ASP A 99 9.01 -25.00 -1.68
C ASP A 99 7.88 -24.37 -2.52
N ILE A 100 6.79 -25.10 -2.69
CA ILE A 100 5.64 -24.66 -3.48
C ILE A 100 4.41 -24.52 -2.58
N LEU A 101 3.73 -23.40 -2.72
CA LEU A 101 2.43 -23.17 -2.09
C LEU A 101 1.38 -22.95 -3.17
N TYR A 102 0.32 -23.72 -3.13
CA TYR A 102 -0.87 -23.50 -3.96
C TYR A 102 -1.90 -22.72 -3.17
N VAL A 103 -2.32 -21.59 -3.72
CA VAL A 103 -3.33 -20.71 -3.13
C VAL A 103 -4.54 -20.70 -4.04
N SER A 104 -5.69 -21.12 -3.51
CA SER A 104 -6.96 -21.08 -4.26
C SER A 104 -7.28 -19.67 -4.74
N ILE A 105 -7.86 -19.53 -5.92
CA ILE A 105 -8.35 -18.24 -6.46
C ILE A 105 -9.32 -17.56 -5.50
N HIS A 106 -10.11 -18.31 -4.74
CA HIS A 106 -11.00 -17.75 -3.73
C HIS A 106 -10.25 -17.07 -2.56
N SER A 107 -8.95 -17.36 -2.40
CA SER A 107 -8.08 -16.79 -1.37
C SER A 107 -7.18 -15.66 -1.88
N LEU A 108 -7.48 -15.06 -3.02
CA LEU A 108 -6.76 -13.91 -3.60
C LEU A 108 -6.58 -12.74 -2.63
N HIS A 109 -7.53 -12.55 -1.71
CA HIS A 109 -7.45 -11.52 -0.67
C HIS A 109 -6.24 -11.67 0.26
N LYS A 110 -5.60 -12.84 0.28
CA LYS A 110 -4.38 -13.11 1.07
C LYS A 110 -3.09 -12.77 0.33
N ILE A 111 -3.16 -12.43 -0.96
CA ILE A 111 -2.01 -12.17 -1.81
C ILE A 111 -2.01 -10.71 -2.23
N SER A 112 -0.83 -10.09 -2.25
CA SER A 112 -0.60 -8.74 -2.77
C SER A 112 0.66 -8.71 -3.63
N LYS A 113 0.72 -7.82 -4.62
CA LYS A 113 1.95 -7.56 -5.36
C LYS A 113 2.99 -7.00 -4.38
N TYR A 114 4.22 -7.49 -4.47
CA TYR A 114 5.31 -6.96 -3.65
C TYR A 114 5.73 -5.58 -4.17
N ASN A 115 5.65 -4.59 -3.31
CA ASN A 115 6.12 -3.24 -3.56
C ASN A 115 7.32 -2.99 -2.64
N GLY A 116 8.50 -3.32 -3.12
CA GLY A 116 9.77 -3.06 -2.42
C GLY A 116 10.46 -1.80 -2.90
N LYS A 117 11.64 -1.54 -2.36
CA LYS A 117 12.53 -0.52 -2.92
C LYS A 117 13.02 -0.98 -4.29
N ASP A 118 13.00 -0.08 -5.25
CA ASP A 118 13.42 -0.37 -6.61
C ASP A 118 14.86 -0.92 -6.65
N GLY A 119 15.05 -2.01 -7.40
CA GLY A 119 16.35 -2.64 -7.62
C GLY A 119 16.83 -3.59 -6.52
N VAL A 120 16.11 -3.76 -5.41
CA VAL A 120 16.51 -4.69 -4.34
C VAL A 120 15.58 -5.90 -4.31
N ALA A 121 16.12 -7.08 -4.62
CA ALA A 121 15.36 -8.32 -4.51
C ALA A 121 15.03 -8.63 -3.04
N PRO A 122 13.76 -8.96 -2.71
CA PRO A 122 13.39 -9.31 -1.36
C PRO A 122 13.97 -10.66 -0.93
N LYS A 123 14.18 -10.81 0.36
CA LYS A 123 14.57 -12.11 0.92
C LYS A 123 13.38 -13.06 0.93
N ILE A 124 13.52 -14.16 0.23
CA ILE A 124 12.53 -15.26 0.21
C ILE A 124 12.91 -16.23 1.31
N TYR A 125 11.94 -16.58 2.15
CA TYR A 125 12.14 -17.54 3.24
C TYR A 125 11.57 -18.91 2.85
N LYS A 126 12.07 -19.95 3.50
CA LYS A 126 11.51 -21.29 3.42
C LYS A 126 10.12 -21.33 4.08
N LEU A 127 9.18 -22.08 3.50
CA LEU A 127 7.87 -22.30 4.10
C LEU A 127 8.01 -22.99 5.46
N GLY A 128 7.17 -22.58 6.40
CA GLY A 128 7.16 -23.19 7.75
C GLY A 128 8.33 -22.80 8.67
N SER A 129 9.32 -22.06 8.21
CA SER A 129 10.49 -21.67 9.01
C SER A 129 10.19 -20.72 10.18
N GLY A 130 8.98 -20.19 10.28
CA GLY A 130 8.60 -19.19 11.29
C GLY A 130 9.27 -17.81 11.12
N ALA A 131 10.20 -17.67 10.18
CA ALA A 131 10.94 -16.43 9.94
C ALA A 131 10.01 -15.26 9.60
N TRP A 132 8.99 -15.49 8.79
CA TRP A 132 7.99 -14.49 8.45
C TRP A 132 7.17 -14.03 9.65
N LYS A 133 6.76 -14.98 10.51
CA LYS A 133 6.04 -14.65 11.75
C LYS A 133 6.89 -13.79 12.69
N LYS A 134 8.17 -14.13 12.84
CA LYS A 134 9.13 -13.34 13.64
C LYS A 134 9.32 -11.94 13.05
N LEU A 135 9.45 -11.83 11.72
CA LEU A 135 9.59 -10.55 11.04
C LEU A 135 8.36 -9.67 11.25
N LYS A 136 7.14 -10.22 11.07
CA LYS A 136 5.89 -9.50 11.33
C LYS A 136 5.81 -8.99 12.78
N GLN A 137 6.15 -9.82 13.74
CA GLN A 137 6.13 -9.45 15.16
C GLN A 137 7.12 -8.33 15.47
N LYS A 138 8.36 -8.42 14.95
CA LYS A 138 9.39 -7.38 15.10
C LYS A 138 8.94 -6.06 14.50
N THR A 139 8.40 -6.10 13.28
CA THR A 139 7.89 -4.90 12.61
C THR A 139 6.71 -4.29 13.36
N LYS A 140 5.76 -5.11 13.83
CA LYS A 140 4.62 -4.64 14.64
C LYS A 140 5.07 -3.93 15.91
N LYS A 141 6.09 -4.48 16.62
CA LYS A 141 6.66 -3.85 17.81
C LYS A 141 7.26 -2.48 17.46
N ARG A 142 8.09 -2.42 16.42
CA ARG A 142 8.73 -1.17 15.97
C ARG A 142 7.71 -0.10 15.54
N VAL A 143 6.65 -0.50 14.82
CA VAL A 143 5.58 0.44 14.43
C VAL A 143 4.84 0.98 15.65
N LYS A 144 4.59 0.13 16.67
CA LYS A 144 4.03 0.59 17.94
C LYS A 144 4.92 1.62 18.63
N GLU A 145 6.22 1.35 18.74
CA GLU A 145 7.18 2.28 19.34
C GLU A 145 7.18 3.65 18.60
N ILE A 146 7.20 3.63 17.27
CA ILE A 146 7.11 4.84 16.46
C ILE A 146 5.79 5.58 16.71
N ALA A 147 4.68 4.86 16.79
CA ALA A 147 3.37 5.46 17.06
C ALA A 147 3.31 6.13 18.43
N PHE A 148 3.87 5.50 19.47
CA PHE A 148 3.95 6.11 20.81
C PHE A 148 4.81 7.38 20.81
N ASN A 149 5.98 7.32 20.19
CA ASN A 149 6.85 8.51 20.07
C ASN A 149 6.14 9.65 19.34
N LEU A 150 5.39 9.33 18.30
CA LEU A 150 4.63 10.31 17.53
C LEU A 150 3.53 10.98 18.39
N ILE A 151 2.80 10.17 19.16
CA ILE A 151 1.77 10.66 20.10
C ILE A 151 2.40 11.58 21.15
N GLU A 152 3.55 11.21 21.70
CA GLU A 152 4.27 12.03 22.67
C GLU A 152 4.70 13.39 22.09
N VAL A 153 5.24 13.38 20.86
CA VAL A 153 5.60 14.62 20.15
C VAL A 153 4.36 15.51 19.91
N TYR A 154 3.25 14.93 19.47
CA TYR A 154 2.00 15.68 19.29
C TYR A 154 1.45 16.23 20.60
N ALA A 155 1.51 15.46 21.69
CA ALA A 155 1.08 15.93 23.01
C ALA A 155 1.93 17.12 23.47
N LYS A 156 3.26 17.03 23.32
CA LYS A 156 4.17 18.13 23.63
C LYS A 156 3.92 19.37 22.77
N GLN A 157 3.61 19.19 21.49
CA GLN A 157 3.26 20.27 20.57
C GLN A 157 1.97 21.00 20.99
N ARG A 158 0.93 20.26 21.42
CA ARG A 158 -0.33 20.86 21.89
C ARG A 158 -0.19 21.63 23.19
N LEU A 159 0.76 21.29 24.03
CA LEU A 159 1.05 21.98 25.29
C LEU A 159 1.84 23.30 25.07
N LYS A 160 2.53 23.45 23.95
CA LYS A 160 3.24 24.69 23.62
C LYS A 160 2.25 25.73 23.10
N LYS A 161 2.24 26.89 23.73
CA LYS A 161 1.53 28.07 23.18
C LYS A 161 2.13 28.40 21.82
N GLY A 162 1.29 28.46 20.79
CA GLY A 162 1.71 28.85 19.45
C GLY A 162 2.15 30.32 19.44
N PHE A 163 3.05 30.66 18.53
CA PHE A 163 3.39 32.08 18.29
C PHE A 163 2.20 32.73 17.57
N GLN A 164 1.70 33.81 18.16
CA GLN A 164 0.62 34.59 17.57
C GLN A 164 1.25 35.81 16.90
N TYR A 165 1.11 35.91 15.59
CA TYR A 165 1.50 37.11 14.85
C TYR A 165 0.48 38.20 15.17
N ALA A 166 0.99 39.37 15.53
CA ALA A 166 0.18 40.59 15.79
C ALA A 166 -0.28 41.19 14.47
#